data_7b0fd726d60eb9e81f43c823d8ffbf2b
#
_entry.id   7b0fd726d60eb9e81f43c823d8ffbf2b
#
_cell.length_a   1.000
_cell.length_b   1.000
_cell.length_c   1.000
_cell.angle_alpha   90.00
_cell.angle_beta   90.00
_cell.angle_gamma   90.00
#
_symmetry.space_group_name_H-M   'P 1'
#
loop_
_entity.id
_entity.type
_entity.pdbx_description
1 polymer ?
#
loop_
_entity_poly.entity_id
_entity_poly.type
_entity_poly.pdbx_seq_one_letter_code
_entity_poly.pdbx_strand_id
1 'polypeptide(L)'
;VYNSASVLPEKLGDIATFNDWDFANTWVIKTAQYPTFRNQSADADISNLNIPDGSQARPFEITSAAGLKSIGNDEESLTKHYVLKNNISMKYNSDYIQMDPIGSEDTPFTGSLDGNGFTISDLKITSQKSVNGQDYSALFAVNNGTVKNLRFAVATIGENGVENASVVAGINNGTIEQVAIETGGKITAKNAAGFAIENNGTIENSYITSTALVSNNASAGIVISNNAGATIGYVFANANLSSSMFDKASIAINSDGTICLLYTSPS
;
A
#
# COMPACT_ATOMS: atom_id res chain seq x y z
N VAL A 1 -20.09 -33.20 -17.92
CA VAL A 1 -19.37 -33.60 -16.70
C VAL A 1 -19.42 -32.38 -15.79
N TYR A 2 -20.32 -32.41 -14.80
CA TYR A 2 -20.44 -31.31 -13.82
C TYR A 2 -19.29 -31.47 -12.84
N ASN A 3 -18.39 -30.50 -12.82
CA ASN A 3 -17.35 -30.40 -11.82
C ASN A 3 -17.98 -29.75 -10.56
N SER A 4 -18.41 -30.57 -9.61
CA SER A 4 -18.94 -30.10 -8.34
C SER A 4 -17.78 -29.66 -7.42
N ALA A 5 -17.23 -28.47 -7.68
CA ALA A 5 -16.41 -27.84 -6.67
C ALA A 5 -17.31 -27.43 -5.50
N SER A 6 -17.09 -27.98 -4.32
CA SER A 6 -17.80 -27.56 -3.12
C SER A 6 -17.37 -26.14 -2.77
N VAL A 7 -18.33 -25.20 -2.83
CA VAL A 7 -18.11 -23.84 -2.35
C VAL A 7 -18.16 -23.85 -0.84
N LEU A 8 -17.13 -23.30 -0.18
CA LEU A 8 -17.11 -23.18 1.27
C LEU A 8 -18.19 -22.22 1.75
N PRO A 9 -18.85 -22.48 2.90
CA PRO A 9 -19.95 -21.63 3.39
C PRO A 9 -19.62 -20.15 3.49
N GLU A 10 -18.40 -19.80 3.84
CA GLU A 10 -17.93 -18.42 3.94
C GLU A 10 -17.84 -17.69 2.60
N LYS A 11 -17.85 -18.43 1.47
CA LYS A 11 -17.79 -17.88 0.12
C LYS A 11 -19.15 -17.81 -0.56
N LEU A 12 -20.21 -18.28 0.07
CA LEU A 12 -21.56 -18.27 -0.52
C LEU A 12 -22.12 -16.85 -0.71
N GLY A 13 -21.59 -15.87 0.00
CA GLY A 13 -21.96 -14.45 -0.15
C GLY A 13 -21.07 -13.67 -1.11
N ASP A 14 -20.08 -14.30 -1.71
CA ASP A 14 -19.12 -13.65 -2.60
C ASP A 14 -19.49 -13.91 -4.07
N ILE A 15 -19.91 -12.85 -4.77
CA ILE A 15 -20.28 -12.91 -6.21
C ILE A 15 -19.12 -13.46 -7.06
N ALA A 16 -17.87 -13.15 -6.69
CA ALA A 16 -16.69 -13.64 -7.40
C ALA A 16 -16.54 -15.17 -7.34
N THR A 17 -17.22 -15.84 -6.42
CA THR A 17 -17.27 -17.31 -6.33
C THR A 17 -18.07 -17.92 -7.48
N PHE A 18 -18.98 -17.17 -8.09
CA PHE A 18 -19.90 -17.62 -9.11
C PHE A 18 -19.60 -16.97 -10.46
N ASN A 19 -18.37 -17.18 -10.95
CA ASN A 19 -17.96 -16.69 -12.25
C ASN A 19 -18.94 -17.13 -13.34
N ASP A 20 -19.21 -16.27 -14.31
CA ASP A 20 -20.12 -16.47 -15.43
C ASP A 20 -21.62 -16.51 -15.08
N TRP A 21 -22.01 -16.22 -13.84
CA TRP A 21 -23.42 -16.11 -13.46
C TRP A 21 -23.92 -14.68 -13.69
N ASP A 22 -25.09 -14.55 -14.34
CA ASP A 22 -25.73 -13.26 -14.61
C ASP A 22 -26.44 -12.72 -13.36
N PHE A 23 -25.70 -12.05 -12.49
CA PHE A 23 -26.26 -11.37 -11.32
C PHE A 23 -26.96 -10.05 -11.66
N ALA A 24 -26.76 -9.53 -12.86
CA ALA A 24 -27.45 -8.31 -13.29
C ALA A 24 -28.94 -8.55 -13.52
N ASN A 25 -29.30 -9.68 -14.15
CA ASN A 25 -30.67 -9.93 -14.58
C ASN A 25 -31.31 -11.19 -14.00
N THR A 26 -30.52 -12.22 -13.73
CA THR A 26 -31.05 -13.58 -13.45
C THR A 26 -30.94 -13.97 -11.98
N TRP A 27 -29.81 -13.68 -11.35
CA TRP A 27 -29.52 -14.17 -10.01
C TRP A 27 -29.49 -13.06 -8.97
N VAL A 28 -29.82 -13.41 -7.74
CA VAL A 28 -29.63 -12.59 -6.54
C VAL A 28 -28.91 -13.43 -5.49
N ILE A 29 -27.91 -12.86 -4.85
CA ILE A 29 -27.20 -13.49 -3.74
C ILE A 29 -27.51 -12.73 -2.45
N LYS A 30 -27.82 -13.44 -1.38
CA LYS A 30 -27.96 -12.89 -0.03
C LYS A 30 -26.81 -13.39 0.83
N THR A 31 -26.39 -12.59 1.78
CA THR A 31 -25.27 -12.92 2.67
C THR A 31 -25.42 -14.35 3.26
N ALA A 32 -24.38 -15.16 3.10
CA ALA A 32 -24.33 -16.56 3.58
C ALA A 32 -25.41 -17.49 3.02
N GLN A 33 -26.00 -17.18 1.86
CA GLN A 33 -27.00 -18.01 1.22
C GLN A 33 -26.58 -18.34 -0.23
N TYR A 34 -27.14 -19.43 -0.78
CA TYR A 34 -27.00 -19.76 -2.18
C TYR A 34 -27.67 -18.71 -3.06
N PRO A 35 -27.15 -18.43 -4.28
CA PRO A 35 -27.85 -17.61 -5.25
C PRO A 35 -29.25 -18.13 -5.54
N THR A 36 -30.22 -17.22 -5.62
CA THR A 36 -31.60 -17.51 -5.97
C THR A 36 -32.02 -16.72 -7.22
N PHE A 37 -33.07 -17.16 -7.92
CA PHE A 37 -33.59 -16.41 -9.04
C PHE A 37 -34.18 -15.07 -8.58
N ARG A 38 -33.86 -14.03 -9.32
CA ARG A 38 -34.32 -12.65 -9.06
C ARG A 38 -35.86 -12.55 -8.98
N ASN A 39 -36.59 -13.32 -9.80
CA ASN A 39 -38.05 -13.33 -9.83
C ASN A 39 -38.70 -14.04 -8.63
N GLN A 40 -37.94 -14.75 -7.80
CA GLN A 40 -38.46 -15.40 -6.58
C GLN A 40 -38.29 -14.54 -5.33
N SER A 41 -37.52 -13.48 -5.42
CA SER A 41 -37.37 -12.48 -4.39
C SER A 41 -38.01 -11.16 -4.86
N ALA A 42 -39.36 -11.09 -4.85
CA ALA A 42 -39.98 -9.78 -4.90
C ALA A 42 -39.33 -8.92 -3.81
N ASP A 43 -38.70 -7.81 -4.21
CA ASP A 43 -38.13 -6.81 -3.33
C ASP A 43 -36.88 -7.22 -2.49
N ALA A 44 -35.97 -8.02 -2.99
CA ALA A 44 -34.65 -8.02 -2.42
C ALA A 44 -33.94 -6.71 -2.83
N ASP A 45 -34.16 -5.68 -2.04
CA ASP A 45 -33.41 -4.43 -2.11
C ASP A 45 -31.94 -4.72 -1.81
N ILE A 46 -31.15 -4.91 -2.87
CA ILE A 46 -29.70 -5.15 -2.74
C ILE A 46 -28.96 -3.92 -2.22
N SER A 47 -29.63 -2.75 -2.12
CA SER A 47 -29.07 -1.54 -1.52
C SER A 47 -28.76 -1.75 -0.02
N ASN A 48 -29.42 -2.71 0.63
CA ASN A 48 -29.16 -3.09 2.03
C ASN A 48 -28.05 -4.15 2.17
N LEU A 49 -27.56 -4.72 1.08
CA LEU A 49 -26.36 -5.57 1.14
C LEU A 49 -25.15 -4.65 1.22
N ASN A 50 -24.42 -4.75 2.31
CA ASN A 50 -23.16 -4.02 2.48
C ASN A 50 -22.05 -4.68 1.62
N ILE A 51 -22.29 -4.72 0.29
CA ILE A 51 -21.34 -5.30 -0.66
C ILE A 51 -20.23 -4.27 -0.90
N PRO A 52 -18.95 -4.62 -0.70
CA PRO A 52 -17.85 -3.76 -1.03
C PRO A 52 -17.91 -3.33 -2.50
N ASP A 53 -17.88 -2.03 -2.77
CA ASP A 53 -17.89 -1.44 -4.11
C ASP A 53 -16.69 -0.51 -4.36
N GLY A 54 -15.78 -0.48 -3.38
CA GLY A 54 -14.61 0.38 -3.43
C GLY A 54 -14.90 1.86 -3.14
N SER A 55 -16.12 2.20 -2.72
CA SER A 55 -16.41 3.52 -2.16
C SER A 55 -15.80 3.67 -0.77
N GLN A 56 -15.66 4.91 -0.30
CA GLN A 56 -15.16 5.17 1.06
C GLN A 56 -16.05 4.53 2.14
N ALA A 57 -17.36 4.46 1.91
CA ALA A 57 -18.33 3.85 2.84
C ALA A 57 -18.29 2.31 2.79
N ARG A 58 -17.89 1.73 1.66
CA ARG A 58 -17.86 0.28 1.41
C ARG A 58 -16.57 -0.10 0.67
N PRO A 59 -15.40 0.03 1.33
CA PRO A 59 -14.11 -0.23 0.71
C PRO A 59 -13.98 -1.71 0.31
N PHE A 60 -13.21 -1.98 -0.73
CA PHE A 60 -12.85 -3.34 -1.09
C PHE A 60 -12.02 -3.98 0.00
N GLU A 61 -12.35 -5.23 0.32
CA GLU A 61 -11.68 -6.00 1.36
C GLU A 61 -10.48 -6.75 0.79
N ILE A 62 -9.29 -6.50 1.33
CA ILE A 62 -8.07 -7.21 0.96
C ILE A 62 -7.79 -8.29 2.00
N THR A 63 -7.84 -9.53 1.54
CA THR A 63 -7.61 -10.73 2.36
C THR A 63 -6.39 -11.54 1.92
N SER A 64 -5.74 -11.15 0.82
CA SER A 64 -4.63 -11.93 0.23
C SER A 64 -3.63 -11.04 -0.52
N ALA A 65 -2.45 -11.58 -0.79
CA ALA A 65 -1.45 -10.94 -1.65
C ALA A 65 -1.98 -10.65 -3.07
N ALA A 66 -2.82 -11.51 -3.61
CA ALA A 66 -3.46 -11.29 -4.90
C ALA A 66 -4.39 -10.08 -4.87
N GLY A 67 -5.17 -9.91 -3.78
CA GLY A 67 -5.99 -8.71 -3.57
C GLY A 67 -5.15 -7.44 -3.46
N LEU A 68 -4.02 -7.47 -2.77
CA LEU A 68 -3.12 -6.32 -2.71
C LEU A 68 -2.54 -5.99 -4.10
N LYS A 69 -2.14 -7.01 -4.87
CA LYS A 69 -1.62 -6.84 -6.23
C LYS A 69 -2.66 -6.33 -7.22
N SER A 70 -3.94 -6.50 -6.97
CA SER A 70 -4.99 -6.03 -7.88
C SER A 70 -5.16 -4.51 -7.88
N ILE A 71 -4.63 -3.81 -6.87
CA ILE A 71 -4.62 -2.35 -6.84
C ILE A 71 -3.70 -1.85 -7.97
N GLY A 72 -4.25 -1.09 -8.90
CA GLY A 72 -3.52 -0.55 -10.04
C GLY A 72 -3.51 -1.45 -11.28
N ASN A 73 -4.28 -2.54 -11.32
CA ASN A 73 -4.47 -3.34 -12.54
C ASN A 73 -5.21 -2.58 -13.64
N ASP A 74 -6.01 -1.61 -13.24
CA ASP A 74 -6.71 -0.68 -14.12
C ASP A 74 -6.80 0.71 -13.45
N GLU A 75 -7.16 1.73 -14.23
CA GLU A 75 -7.24 3.11 -13.74
C GLU A 75 -8.36 3.30 -12.70
N GLU A 76 -9.45 2.56 -12.81
CA GLU A 76 -10.56 2.65 -11.85
C GLU A 76 -10.10 2.19 -10.47
N SER A 77 -9.32 1.12 -10.38
CA SER A 77 -8.81 0.58 -9.13
C SER A 77 -7.90 1.56 -8.37
N LEU A 78 -7.25 2.50 -9.06
CA LEU A 78 -6.43 3.54 -8.44
C LEU A 78 -7.24 4.59 -7.69
N THR A 79 -8.54 4.68 -7.93
CA THR A 79 -9.45 5.64 -7.28
C THR A 79 -10.24 5.03 -6.13
N LYS A 80 -10.18 3.71 -5.96
CA LYS A 80 -10.98 2.98 -4.97
C LYS A 80 -10.37 3.00 -3.58
N HIS A 81 -11.23 2.70 -2.60
CA HIS A 81 -10.84 2.56 -1.21
C HIS A 81 -10.71 1.08 -0.84
N TYR A 82 -9.68 0.76 -0.09
CA TYR A 82 -9.30 -0.60 0.30
C TYR A 82 -9.10 -0.70 1.81
N VAL A 83 -9.48 -1.85 2.38
CA VAL A 83 -9.24 -2.16 3.80
C VAL A 83 -8.69 -3.56 3.95
N LEU A 84 -7.62 -3.72 4.72
CA LEU A 84 -7.11 -5.05 5.07
C LEU A 84 -8.05 -5.71 6.09
N LYS A 85 -8.26 -7.01 5.93
CA LYS A 85 -9.08 -7.83 6.85
C LYS A 85 -8.25 -8.85 7.64
N ASN A 86 -7.01 -9.01 7.28
CA ASN A 86 -6.02 -9.86 7.96
C ASN A 86 -4.60 -9.43 7.60
N ASN A 87 -3.61 -10.01 8.27
CA ASN A 87 -2.22 -9.85 7.87
C ASN A 87 -1.99 -10.47 6.49
N ILE A 88 -1.24 -9.77 5.64
CA ILE A 88 -0.91 -10.20 4.29
C ILE A 88 0.58 -10.51 4.21
N SER A 89 0.92 -11.77 3.90
CA SER A 89 2.30 -12.12 3.53
C SER A 89 2.45 -12.06 2.00
N MET A 90 3.44 -11.31 1.55
CA MET A 90 3.84 -11.25 0.13
C MET A 90 4.80 -12.38 -0.22
N LYS A 91 4.66 -13.52 0.47
CA LYS A 91 5.44 -14.72 0.27
C LYS A 91 4.55 -15.95 0.29
N TYR A 92 4.74 -16.84 -0.67
CA TYR A 92 4.09 -18.15 -0.72
C TYR A 92 5.16 -19.23 -0.70
N ASN A 93 5.16 -20.09 0.33
CA ASN A 93 6.25 -21.00 0.64
C ASN A 93 7.57 -20.23 0.81
N SER A 94 8.54 -20.48 -0.08
CA SER A 94 9.84 -19.79 -0.10
C SER A 94 9.89 -18.64 -1.11
N ASP A 95 8.89 -18.47 -1.97
CA ASP A 95 8.91 -17.57 -3.10
C ASP A 95 8.21 -16.24 -2.79
N TYR A 96 8.88 -15.14 -3.11
CA TYR A 96 8.29 -13.82 -3.01
C TYR A 96 7.30 -13.56 -4.13
N ILE A 97 6.14 -13.02 -3.76
CA ILE A 97 5.16 -12.49 -4.71
C ILE A 97 5.61 -11.07 -5.08
N GLN A 98 6.19 -10.94 -6.27
CA GLN A 98 6.68 -9.65 -6.75
C GLN A 98 5.53 -8.68 -6.97
N MET A 99 5.77 -7.43 -6.59
CA MET A 99 4.90 -6.29 -6.90
C MET A 99 5.65 -5.28 -7.75
N ASP A 100 4.90 -4.62 -8.62
CA ASP A 100 5.33 -3.41 -9.30
C ASP A 100 4.79 -2.19 -8.55
N PRO A 101 5.44 -1.02 -8.64
CA PRO A 101 4.93 0.20 -8.05
C PRO A 101 3.53 0.55 -8.59
N ILE A 102 2.60 0.84 -7.67
CA ILE A 102 1.21 1.19 -7.98
C ILE A 102 1.14 2.66 -8.39
N GLY A 103 0.32 2.95 -9.42
CA GLY A 103 0.12 4.31 -9.91
C GLY A 103 1.29 4.81 -10.78
N SER A 104 1.14 5.99 -11.33
CA SER A 104 2.13 6.69 -12.16
C SER A 104 1.92 8.21 -12.04
N GLU A 105 2.65 8.99 -12.83
CA GLU A 105 2.45 10.44 -12.92
C GLU A 105 1.04 10.78 -13.43
N ASP A 106 0.66 10.17 -14.55
CA ASP A 106 -0.63 10.45 -15.20
C ASP A 106 -1.81 9.79 -14.47
N THR A 107 -1.57 8.67 -13.82
CA THR A 107 -2.56 7.87 -13.11
C THR A 107 -2.10 7.54 -11.69
N PRO A 108 -2.01 8.54 -10.79
CA PRO A 108 -1.61 8.32 -9.40
C PRO A 108 -2.66 7.55 -8.62
N PHE A 109 -2.25 6.94 -7.52
CA PHE A 109 -3.20 6.40 -6.55
C PHE A 109 -3.91 7.54 -5.83
N THR A 110 -5.24 7.63 -5.98
CA THR A 110 -6.07 8.70 -5.39
C THR A 110 -7.09 8.19 -4.36
N GLY A 111 -7.21 6.88 -4.24
CA GLY A 111 -8.09 6.21 -3.28
C GLY A 111 -7.54 6.19 -1.86
N SER A 112 -7.86 5.14 -1.10
CA SER A 112 -7.23 4.90 0.21
C SER A 112 -6.87 3.43 0.41
N LEU A 113 -5.79 3.20 1.15
CA LEU A 113 -5.40 1.90 1.69
C LEU A 113 -5.39 2.00 3.21
N ASP A 114 -6.41 1.41 3.84
CA ASP A 114 -6.50 1.30 5.30
C ASP A 114 -6.01 -0.09 5.74
N GLY A 115 -4.89 -0.11 6.43
CA GLY A 115 -4.35 -1.35 7.00
C GLY A 115 -5.18 -1.92 8.14
N ASN A 116 -6.11 -1.13 8.72
CA ASN A 116 -6.96 -1.55 9.83
C ASN A 116 -6.17 -2.21 10.99
N GLY A 117 -4.92 -1.78 11.19
CA GLY A 117 -3.99 -2.33 12.17
C GLY A 117 -3.29 -3.63 11.76
N PHE A 118 -3.58 -4.17 10.58
CA PHE A 118 -2.90 -5.36 10.06
C PHE A 118 -1.55 -5.06 9.42
N THR A 119 -0.80 -6.11 9.16
CA THR A 119 0.57 -6.06 8.66
C THR A 119 0.67 -6.61 7.24
N ILE A 120 1.40 -5.90 6.38
CA ILE A 120 1.94 -6.43 5.13
C ILE A 120 3.37 -6.87 5.42
N SER A 121 3.66 -8.16 5.26
CA SER A 121 5.01 -8.72 5.45
C SER A 121 5.60 -9.23 4.15
N ASP A 122 6.92 -9.34 4.13
CA ASP A 122 7.69 -9.87 3.00
C ASP A 122 7.46 -9.12 1.67
N LEU A 123 7.13 -7.84 1.75
CA LEU A 123 6.93 -7.02 0.56
C LEU A 123 8.23 -6.93 -0.22
N LYS A 124 8.19 -7.30 -1.51
CA LYS A 124 9.34 -7.20 -2.39
C LYS A 124 9.00 -6.44 -3.66
N ILE A 125 9.67 -5.30 -3.86
CA ILE A 125 9.52 -4.45 -5.04
C ILE A 125 10.92 -4.09 -5.52
N THR A 126 11.36 -4.71 -6.61
CA THR A 126 12.66 -4.43 -7.24
C THR A 126 12.51 -3.78 -8.61
N SER A 127 11.30 -3.81 -9.17
CA SER A 127 10.95 -3.03 -10.35
C SER A 127 10.86 -1.55 -10.04
N GLN A 128 11.01 -0.75 -11.08
CA GLN A 128 10.93 0.70 -11.01
C GLN A 128 9.81 1.23 -11.91
N LYS A 129 9.25 2.36 -11.53
CA LYS A 129 8.33 3.13 -12.36
C LYS A 129 8.85 4.54 -12.53
N SER A 130 8.88 5.00 -13.77
CA SER A 130 9.37 6.34 -14.09
C SER A 130 8.26 7.37 -13.84
N VAL A 131 8.63 8.45 -13.16
CA VAL A 131 7.79 9.60 -12.86
C VAL A 131 8.65 10.84 -13.04
N ASN A 132 8.24 11.77 -13.90
CA ASN A 132 9.02 13.00 -14.20
C ASN A 132 10.48 12.73 -14.62
N GLY A 133 10.73 11.60 -15.30
CA GLY A 133 12.07 11.21 -15.75
C GLY A 133 12.97 10.66 -14.65
N GLN A 134 12.44 10.38 -13.46
CA GLN A 134 13.13 9.69 -12.37
C GLN A 134 12.46 8.35 -12.08
N ASP A 135 13.24 7.36 -11.69
CA ASP A 135 12.76 6.01 -11.45
C ASP A 135 12.58 5.74 -9.95
N TYR A 136 11.42 5.16 -9.58
CA TYR A 136 11.05 4.88 -8.20
C TYR A 136 10.68 3.41 -8.00
N SER A 137 11.20 2.80 -6.94
CA SER A 137 10.73 1.54 -6.35
C SER A 137 10.05 1.82 -5.03
N ALA A 138 8.73 1.64 -4.97
CA ALA A 138 7.92 1.84 -3.77
C ALA A 138 6.59 1.09 -3.91
N LEU A 139 5.80 0.97 -2.83
CA LEU A 139 4.44 0.42 -2.96
C LEU A 139 3.61 1.29 -3.92
N PHE A 140 3.64 2.60 -3.75
CA PHE A 140 3.03 3.56 -4.68
C PHE A 140 4.12 4.37 -5.38
N ALA A 141 4.12 4.41 -6.72
CA ALA A 141 4.99 5.32 -7.44
C ALA A 141 4.62 6.78 -7.13
N VAL A 142 3.30 7.08 -7.20
CA VAL A 142 2.72 8.36 -6.80
C VAL A 142 1.48 8.13 -5.94
N ASN A 143 1.50 8.66 -4.72
CA ASN A 143 0.36 8.65 -3.80
C ASN A 143 -0.27 10.04 -3.71
N ASN A 144 -1.48 10.22 -4.27
CA ASN A 144 -2.33 11.40 -4.08
C ASN A 144 -3.50 11.12 -3.11
N GLY A 145 -3.60 9.87 -2.64
CA GLY A 145 -4.65 9.37 -1.74
C GLY A 145 -4.21 9.28 -0.29
N THR A 146 -4.76 8.31 0.43
CA THR A 146 -4.46 8.10 1.85
C THR A 146 -3.98 6.67 2.11
N VAL A 147 -2.84 6.54 2.80
CA VAL A 147 -2.33 5.27 3.32
C VAL A 147 -2.32 5.37 4.85
N LYS A 148 -3.03 4.48 5.53
CA LYS A 148 -3.17 4.59 6.99
C LYS A 148 -3.31 3.28 7.73
N ASN A 149 -3.10 3.35 9.07
CA ASN A 149 -3.31 2.24 10.00
C ASN A 149 -2.59 0.95 9.59
N LEU A 150 -1.39 1.04 9.01
CA LEU A 150 -0.72 -0.05 8.32
C LEU A 150 0.66 -0.32 8.91
N ARG A 151 1.01 -1.60 9.02
CA ARG A 151 2.36 -2.02 9.39
C ARG A 151 3.04 -2.70 8.21
N PHE A 152 4.30 -2.40 8.00
CA PHE A 152 5.18 -3.13 7.09
C PHE A 152 6.23 -3.88 7.92
N ALA A 153 6.32 -5.19 7.70
CA ALA A 153 7.36 -6.03 8.29
C ALA A 153 8.14 -6.75 7.19
N VAL A 154 9.47 -6.75 7.29
CA VAL A 154 10.36 -7.42 6.32
C VAL A 154 10.13 -6.94 4.87
N ALA A 155 10.21 -5.64 4.64
CA ALA A 155 10.14 -5.09 3.29
C ALA A 155 11.53 -5.09 2.62
N THR A 156 11.60 -5.59 1.38
CA THR A 156 12.81 -5.51 0.53
C THR A 156 12.48 -4.66 -0.68
N ILE A 157 12.94 -3.41 -0.68
CA ILE A 157 12.60 -2.44 -1.71
C ILE A 157 13.86 -1.99 -2.44
N GLY A 158 13.78 -1.97 -3.76
CA GLY A 158 14.91 -1.65 -4.62
C GLY A 158 16.00 -2.71 -4.58
N GLU A 159 17.05 -2.45 -5.33
CA GLU A 159 18.29 -3.24 -5.42
C GLU A 159 19.42 -2.36 -5.96
N ASN A 160 20.61 -2.94 -6.14
CA ASN A 160 21.74 -2.20 -6.70
C ASN A 160 21.40 -1.69 -8.11
N GLY A 161 21.59 -0.39 -8.34
CA GLY A 161 21.27 0.28 -9.60
C GLY A 161 19.92 0.99 -9.64
N VAL A 162 19.03 0.71 -8.67
CA VAL A 162 17.80 1.47 -8.50
C VAL A 162 18.11 2.92 -8.11
N GLU A 163 17.41 3.88 -8.73
CA GLU A 163 17.63 5.31 -8.49
C GLU A 163 17.06 5.73 -7.13
N ASN A 164 15.77 5.55 -6.94
CA ASN A 164 15.06 5.97 -5.73
C ASN A 164 14.24 4.81 -5.16
N ALA A 165 14.34 4.54 -3.86
CA ALA A 165 13.56 3.50 -3.20
C ALA A 165 13.02 3.93 -1.83
N SER A 166 11.76 3.61 -1.58
CA SER A 166 11.09 3.82 -0.30
C SER A 166 10.00 2.75 -0.08
N VAL A 167 9.54 2.55 1.16
CA VAL A 167 8.54 1.50 1.40
C VAL A 167 7.15 1.93 0.91
N VAL A 168 6.73 3.17 1.19
CA VAL A 168 5.33 3.56 0.98
C VAL A 168 5.14 4.25 -0.36
N ALA A 169 5.86 5.35 -0.63
CA ALA A 169 5.65 6.11 -1.86
C ALA A 169 6.95 6.62 -2.47
N GLY A 170 7.07 6.63 -3.80
CA GLY A 170 8.09 7.41 -4.49
C GLY A 170 7.85 8.90 -4.23
N ILE A 171 6.68 9.38 -4.63
CA ILE A 171 6.20 10.74 -4.38
C ILE A 171 4.90 10.67 -3.57
N ASN A 172 4.87 11.36 -2.43
CA ASN A 172 3.67 11.50 -1.60
C ASN A 172 3.09 12.91 -1.74
N ASN A 173 1.97 13.03 -2.44
CA ASN A 173 1.17 14.26 -2.52
C ASN A 173 -0.06 14.20 -1.61
N GLY A 174 -0.37 13.02 -1.07
CA GLY A 174 -1.52 12.75 -0.21
C GLY A 174 -1.14 12.64 1.27
N THR A 175 -1.76 11.70 1.96
CA THR A 175 -1.57 11.49 3.39
C THR A 175 -1.03 10.10 3.68
N ILE A 176 -0.01 10.03 4.53
CA ILE A 176 0.50 8.80 5.16
C ILE A 176 0.36 9.01 6.67
N GLU A 177 -0.52 8.26 7.31
CA GLU A 177 -0.79 8.42 8.75
C GLU A 177 -0.88 7.08 9.48
N GLN A 178 -0.37 7.05 10.72
CA GLN A 178 -0.40 5.84 11.55
C GLN A 178 0.20 4.62 10.84
N VAL A 179 1.33 4.84 10.15
CA VAL A 179 2.05 3.80 9.43
C VAL A 179 3.34 3.45 10.18
N ALA A 180 3.55 2.15 10.36
CA ALA A 180 4.76 1.61 10.99
C ALA A 180 5.59 0.83 9.96
N ILE A 181 6.89 1.10 9.90
CA ILE A 181 7.86 0.30 9.14
C ILE A 181 8.78 -0.36 10.15
N GLU A 182 8.65 -1.68 10.30
CA GLU A 182 9.33 -2.44 11.33
C GLU A 182 10.31 -3.46 10.73
N THR A 183 11.15 -3.91 11.56
CA THR A 183 12.34 -4.75 11.46
C THR A 183 12.49 -5.74 10.30
N GLY A 184 13.76 -5.99 9.94
CA GLY A 184 14.20 -7.09 9.08
C GLY A 184 14.17 -6.78 7.59
N GLY A 185 13.72 -5.58 7.22
CA GLY A 185 13.71 -5.14 5.84
C GLY A 185 15.01 -4.49 5.39
N LYS A 186 15.16 -4.36 4.09
CA LYS A 186 16.27 -3.66 3.44
C LYS A 186 15.75 -2.80 2.30
N ILE A 187 16.13 -1.53 2.30
CA ILE A 187 15.86 -0.61 1.20
C ILE A 187 17.21 -0.32 0.54
N THR A 188 17.35 -0.57 -0.75
CA THR A 188 18.61 -0.42 -1.49
C THR A 188 18.40 0.40 -2.75
N ALA A 189 19.07 1.55 -2.86
CA ALA A 189 18.97 2.42 -4.02
C ALA A 189 20.13 3.45 -4.03
N LYS A 190 20.21 4.33 -5.03
CA LYS A 190 21.05 5.53 -4.93
C LYS A 190 20.53 6.44 -3.82
N ASN A 191 19.20 6.71 -3.80
CA ASN A 191 18.52 7.44 -2.74
C ASN A 191 17.53 6.51 -2.04
N ALA A 192 17.65 6.33 -0.73
CA ALA A 192 16.82 5.42 0.04
C ALA A 192 16.09 6.15 1.18
N ALA A 193 14.78 6.02 1.26
CA ALA A 193 13.97 6.57 2.33
C ALA A 193 13.03 5.53 2.95
N GLY A 194 12.62 5.74 4.20
CA GLY A 194 11.64 4.86 4.82
C GLY A 194 10.25 5.03 4.22
N PHE A 195 9.73 6.24 4.21
CA PHE A 195 8.34 6.51 3.83
C PHE A 195 8.19 7.00 2.39
N ALA A 196 8.89 8.06 2.02
CA ALA A 196 8.83 8.59 0.66
C ALA A 196 10.18 9.19 0.24
N ILE A 197 10.45 9.22 -1.06
CA ILE A 197 11.58 9.99 -1.58
C ILE A 197 11.23 11.49 -1.55
N GLU A 198 10.05 11.84 -2.05
CA GLU A 198 9.54 13.22 -2.04
C GLU A 198 8.23 13.29 -1.28
N ASN A 199 8.12 14.23 -0.36
CA ASN A 199 6.87 14.55 0.34
C ASN A 199 6.40 15.95 -0.04
N ASN A 200 5.24 16.01 -0.68
CA ASN A 200 4.48 17.21 -1.01
C ASN A 200 3.17 17.29 -0.19
N GLY A 201 2.85 16.23 0.56
CA GLY A 201 1.64 16.09 1.36
C GLY A 201 1.94 16.00 2.85
N THR A 202 1.27 15.08 3.52
CA THR A 202 1.38 14.90 4.97
C THR A 202 1.90 13.50 5.32
N ILE A 203 2.85 13.44 6.25
CA ILE A 203 3.30 12.21 6.91
C ILE A 203 3.22 12.45 8.42
N GLU A 204 2.36 11.69 9.11
CA GLU A 204 2.17 11.91 10.54
C GLU A 204 1.89 10.63 11.34
N ASN A 205 2.06 10.75 12.67
CA ASN A 205 1.77 9.66 13.62
C ASN A 205 2.43 8.32 13.22
N SER A 206 3.60 8.37 12.61
CA SER A 206 4.22 7.24 11.92
C SER A 206 5.65 6.99 12.41
N TYR A 207 6.13 5.76 12.24
CA TYR A 207 7.48 5.46 12.67
C TYR A 207 8.20 4.40 11.80
N ILE A 208 9.52 4.45 11.84
CA ILE A 208 10.40 3.42 11.28
C ILE A 208 11.39 2.94 12.35
N THR A 209 11.54 1.62 12.43
CA THR A 209 12.53 1.00 13.32
C THR A 209 13.31 -0.12 12.62
N SER A 210 14.60 -0.22 12.96
CA SER A 210 15.47 -1.37 12.63
C SER A 210 15.49 -1.80 11.15
N THR A 211 15.11 -0.93 10.22
CA THR A 211 15.18 -1.16 8.78
C THR A 211 16.54 -0.68 8.27
N ALA A 212 17.20 -1.50 7.46
CA ALA A 212 18.45 -1.13 6.82
C ALA A 212 18.19 -0.30 5.56
N LEU A 213 18.60 0.96 5.57
CA LEU A 213 18.62 1.82 4.39
C LEU A 213 20.04 1.85 3.84
N VAL A 214 20.24 1.23 2.68
CA VAL A 214 21.54 1.12 2.03
C VAL A 214 21.53 1.96 0.77
N SER A 215 22.28 3.04 0.78
CA SER A 215 22.36 3.96 -0.34
C SER A 215 23.83 4.25 -0.72
N ASN A 216 24.04 4.70 -1.93
CA ASN A 216 25.33 5.23 -2.36
C ASN A 216 25.30 6.75 -2.62
N ASN A 217 24.16 7.40 -2.42
CA ASN A 217 24.01 8.85 -2.47
C ASN A 217 23.36 9.36 -1.16
N ALA A 218 22.06 9.25 -0.97
CA ALA A 218 21.37 9.79 0.18
C ALA A 218 20.51 8.75 0.91
N SER A 219 20.43 8.80 2.24
CA SER A 219 19.51 7.96 3.02
C SER A 219 18.84 8.73 4.15
N ALA A 220 17.52 8.58 4.26
CA ALA A 220 16.72 9.20 5.31
C ALA A 220 15.72 8.23 5.95
N GLY A 221 15.54 8.34 7.26
CA GLY A 221 14.57 7.51 7.98
C GLY A 221 13.13 7.75 7.51
N ILE A 222 12.75 8.98 7.22
CA ILE A 222 11.41 9.32 6.77
C ILE A 222 11.42 9.67 5.28
N VAL A 223 12.00 10.81 4.87
CA VAL A 223 11.99 11.25 3.46
C VAL A 223 13.34 11.82 3.03
N ILE A 224 13.63 11.79 1.72
CA ILE A 224 14.78 12.53 1.19
C ILE A 224 14.43 14.02 1.13
N SER A 225 13.29 14.40 0.55
CA SER A 225 12.86 15.79 0.43
C SER A 225 11.46 16.00 1.01
N ASN A 226 11.32 16.99 1.89
CA ASN A 226 10.05 17.51 2.40
C ASN A 226 9.84 18.90 1.81
N ASN A 227 9.01 18.97 0.78
CA ASN A 227 8.88 20.16 -0.06
C ASN A 227 8.02 21.25 0.58
N ALA A 228 8.06 22.46 0.04
CA ALA A 228 7.30 23.60 0.55
C ALA A 228 5.79 23.30 0.60
N GLY A 229 5.16 23.57 1.73
CA GLY A 229 3.76 23.25 2.00
C GLY A 229 3.49 21.86 2.56
N ALA A 230 4.46 20.94 2.47
CA ALA A 230 4.33 19.61 3.05
C ALA A 230 4.54 19.61 4.57
N THR A 231 3.98 18.59 5.23
CA THR A 231 4.07 18.44 6.69
C THR A 231 4.60 17.06 7.08
N ILE A 232 5.53 17.04 8.03
CA ILE A 232 5.95 15.84 8.76
C ILE A 232 5.69 16.12 10.24
N GLY A 233 4.86 15.32 10.89
CA GLY A 233 4.48 15.52 12.28
C GLY A 233 4.38 14.24 13.09
N TYR A 234 4.76 14.30 14.37
CA TYR A 234 4.63 13.17 15.30
C TYR A 234 5.28 11.87 14.78
N VAL A 235 6.48 11.97 14.21
CA VAL A 235 7.20 10.82 13.65
C VAL A 235 8.37 10.38 14.52
N PHE A 236 8.67 9.08 14.48
CA PHE A 236 9.87 8.53 15.10
C PHE A 236 10.69 7.76 14.07
N ALA A 237 12.00 7.97 14.05
CA ALA A 237 12.90 7.27 13.16
C ALA A 237 14.12 6.72 13.90
N ASN A 238 14.24 5.39 13.88
CA ASN A 238 15.38 4.63 14.35
C ASN A 238 15.79 3.60 13.28
N ALA A 239 16.17 4.09 12.10
CA ALA A 239 16.59 3.27 10.99
C ALA A 239 18.13 3.14 10.94
N ASN A 240 18.61 2.00 10.44
CA ASN A 240 20.03 1.77 10.22
C ASN A 240 20.44 2.40 8.88
N LEU A 241 20.93 3.63 8.93
CA LEU A 241 21.34 4.37 7.76
C LEU A 241 22.76 4.01 7.33
N SER A 242 22.90 3.39 6.18
CA SER A 242 24.18 3.07 5.56
C SER A 242 24.31 3.77 4.22
N SER A 243 25.06 4.85 4.16
CA SER A 243 25.46 5.50 2.92
C SER A 243 26.97 5.45 2.79
N SER A 244 27.46 5.11 1.61
CA SER A 244 28.89 4.99 1.35
C SER A 244 29.60 6.34 1.19
N MET A 245 28.87 7.40 0.81
CA MET A 245 29.53 8.65 0.41
C MET A 245 28.89 9.95 0.93
N PHE A 246 27.55 10.05 1.16
CA PHE A 246 26.93 11.36 1.34
C PHE A 246 25.84 11.41 2.43
N ASP A 247 24.77 12.15 2.21
CA ASP A 247 23.86 12.66 3.22
C ASP A 247 23.06 11.59 3.95
N LYS A 248 23.01 11.70 5.27
CA LYS A 248 22.19 10.87 6.15
C LYS A 248 21.36 11.75 7.06
N ALA A 249 20.07 11.44 7.18
CA ALA A 249 19.20 12.12 8.12
C ALA A 249 18.18 11.15 8.74
N SER A 250 17.89 11.32 10.02
CA SER A 250 16.83 10.53 10.64
C SER A 250 15.47 10.86 10.07
N ILE A 251 15.21 12.11 9.70
CA ILE A 251 13.88 12.55 9.21
C ILE A 251 13.94 12.94 7.74
N ALA A 252 14.58 14.04 7.39
CA ALA A 252 14.66 14.55 6.03
C ALA A 252 16.05 15.08 5.71
N ILE A 253 16.54 14.87 4.48
CA ILE A 253 17.79 15.45 3.99
C ILE A 253 17.56 16.92 3.64
N ASN A 254 16.54 17.19 2.81
CA ASN A 254 16.14 18.53 2.39
C ASN A 254 14.75 18.82 2.95
N SER A 255 14.54 20.02 3.53
CA SER A 255 13.22 20.37 4.03
C SER A 255 12.98 21.87 3.89
N ASP A 256 12.04 22.19 3.00
CA ASP A 256 11.40 23.51 2.87
C ASP A 256 9.97 23.49 3.47
N GLY A 257 9.48 22.30 3.82
CA GLY A 257 8.19 22.07 4.46
C GLY A 257 8.26 22.14 5.98
N THR A 258 7.14 21.91 6.62
CA THR A 258 7.01 21.93 8.09
C THR A 258 7.41 20.58 8.67
N ILE A 259 8.24 20.60 9.72
CA ILE A 259 8.57 19.43 10.54
C ILE A 259 8.26 19.79 11.98
N CYS A 260 7.36 19.04 12.64
CA CYS A 260 6.95 19.31 14.02
C CYS A 260 6.89 18.05 14.89
N LEU A 261 7.23 18.21 16.15
CA LEU A 261 7.20 17.19 17.22
C LEU A 261 7.86 15.87 16.80
N LEU A 262 9.17 15.88 16.77
CA LEU A 262 10.00 14.73 16.43
C LEU A 262 10.43 13.97 17.67
N TYR A 263 10.46 12.65 17.56
CA TYR A 263 11.16 11.79 18.47
C TYR A 263 12.24 11.03 17.70
N THR A 264 13.49 11.31 17.97
CA THR A 264 14.64 10.57 17.43
C THR A 264 15.26 9.75 18.55
N SER A 265 15.77 8.56 18.24
CA SER A 265 16.60 7.83 19.16
C SER A 265 17.87 8.66 19.42
N PRO A 266 18.33 8.77 20.69
CA PRO A 266 19.66 9.33 20.94
C PRO A 266 20.71 8.51 20.18
N SER A 267 21.57 9.20 19.47
CA SER A 267 22.70 8.62 18.73
C SER A 267 23.74 8.03 19.66
#